data_c0736df2d8da9cc44fc6e93f18be4f76
#
_entry.id   c0736df2d8da9cc44fc6e93f18be4f76
#
_cell.length_a   1.000
_cell.length_b   1.000
_cell.length_c   1.000
_cell.angle_alpha   90.00
_cell.angle_beta   90.00
_cell.angle_gamma   90.00
#
_symmetry.space_group_name_H-M   'P 1'
#
loop_
_entity.id
_entity.type
_entity.pdbx_description
1 polymer ?
#
loop_
_entity_poly.entity_id
_entity_poly.type
_entity_poly.pdbx_seq_one_letter_code
_entity_poly.pdbx_strand_id
1 'polypeptide(L)'
;MNQSTASGTVPAAGAARPSFLPITIREKAALHASYMPFVRNGALFVPTTRPAQLGDAIYLMLSLLEDPAKMAIAGRVAWITPPGTPGRQQGVGVQFPDDAGGAAARQRIEQTLGAALKSTRQTHTI
;
A
#
# COMPACT_ATOMS: atom_id res chain seq x y z
N MET A 1 -11.51 -29.75 -16.81
CA MET A 1 -11.09 -29.23 -16.69
C MET A 1 -10.90 -28.79 -16.31
N ASN A 2 -11.18 -28.91 -16.15
CA ASN A 2 -10.70 -28.24 -15.79
C ASN A 2 -10.57 -27.83 -15.37
N GLN A 3 -10.64 -27.89 -15.17
CA GLN A 3 -10.14 -27.41 -14.76
C GLN A 3 -9.82 -27.05 -14.46
N SER A 4 -10.12 -27.47 -14.43
CA SER A 4 -9.46 -27.01 -14.14
C SER A 4 -9.19 -26.69 -13.73
N THR A 5 -9.47 -27.05 -13.65
CA THR A 5 -8.90 -26.56 -13.34
C THR A 5 -8.62 -26.19 -12.89
N ALA A 6 -8.87 -26.34 -12.89
CA ALA A 6 -8.33 -25.75 -12.54
C ALA A 6 -8.10 -25.43 -12.06
N SER A 7 -8.34 -25.65 -11.95
CA SER A 7 -7.85 -25.04 -11.60
C SER A 7 -7.65 -24.76 -11.02
N GLY A 8 -7.82 -24.89 -10.85
CA GLY A 8 -7.32 -24.45 -10.41
C GLY A 8 -7.14 -24.21 -9.69
N THR A 9 -7.19 -24.32 -9.52
CA THR A 9 -6.71 -23.95 -9.05
C THR A 9 -6.50 -23.56 -8.27
N VAL A 10 -6.64 -23.53 -8.03
CA VAL A 10 -6.21 -23.00 -7.47
C VAL A 10 -5.92 -22.67 -6.74
N PRO A 11 -5.93 -22.44 -6.43
CA PRO A 11 -5.61 -21.92 -5.85
C PRO A 11 -5.26 -21.65 -5.06
N ALA A 12 -5.22 -21.52 -4.79
CA ALA A 12 -4.90 -21.09 -4.28
C ALA A 12 -4.73 -20.37 -3.77
N ALA A 13 -4.89 -20.80 -3.30
CA ALA A 13 -4.75 -19.95 -3.05
C ALA A 13 -4.40 -19.00 -3.10
N GLY A 14 -4.47 -19.00 -2.88
CA GLY A 14 -4.26 -17.97 -2.87
C GLY A 14 -3.68 -17.35 -3.69
N ALA A 15 -3.25 -17.94 -4.27
CA ALA A 15 -2.71 -17.22 -4.92
C ALA A 15 -3.12 -16.43 -5.57
N ALA A 16 -3.27 -16.51 -5.35
CA ALA A 16 -3.82 -15.87 -5.73
C ALA A 16 -3.94 -14.77 -6.57
N ARG A 17 -5.02 -14.26 -6.80
CA ARG A 17 -5.16 -13.07 -7.57
C ARG A 17 -4.74 -11.88 -6.77
N PRO A 18 -3.94 -11.00 -7.33
CA PRO A 18 -3.63 -9.75 -6.65
C PRO A 18 -4.90 -8.92 -6.47
N SER A 19 -5.02 -8.30 -5.32
CA SER A 19 -6.08 -7.33 -5.09
C SER A 19 -5.77 -6.04 -5.83
N PHE A 20 -6.81 -5.37 -6.32
CA PHE A 20 -6.68 -4.08 -6.97
C PHE A 20 -7.37 -3.04 -6.09
N LEU A 21 -6.64 -2.04 -5.63
CA LEU A 21 -7.15 -1.04 -4.70
C LEU A 21 -6.93 0.37 -5.23
N PRO A 22 -8.00 1.10 -5.57
CA PRO A 22 -7.87 2.53 -5.84
C PRO A 22 -7.81 3.29 -4.53
N ILE A 23 -6.80 4.14 -4.39
CA ILE A 23 -6.57 4.94 -3.18
C ILE A 23 -6.45 6.38 -3.57
N THR A 24 -7.24 7.24 -2.94
CA THR A 24 -7.15 8.68 -3.14
C THR A 24 -6.76 9.34 -1.83
N ILE A 25 -5.65 10.05 -1.82
CA ILE A 25 -5.20 10.82 -0.67
C ILE A 25 -5.27 12.29 -1.03
N ARG A 26 -6.15 13.02 -0.35
CA ARG A 26 -6.47 14.40 -0.71
C ARG A 26 -5.71 15.43 0.09
N GLU A 27 -5.10 15.06 1.20
CA GLU A 27 -4.44 15.99 2.10
C GLU A 27 -3.02 15.52 2.42
N LYS A 28 -2.12 16.50 2.52
CA LYS A 28 -0.72 16.19 2.84
C LYS A 28 -0.60 15.53 4.20
N ALA A 29 -1.41 15.93 5.18
CA ALA A 29 -1.38 15.31 6.51
C ALA A 29 -1.75 13.82 6.45
N ALA A 30 -2.74 13.47 5.62
CA ALA A 30 -3.14 12.08 5.44
C ALA A 30 -2.02 11.28 4.76
N LEU A 31 -1.34 11.88 3.80
CA LEU A 31 -0.22 11.24 3.12
C LEU A 31 0.93 10.98 4.11
N HIS A 32 1.24 11.97 4.94
CA HIS A 32 2.28 11.82 5.96
C HIS A 32 1.94 10.67 6.92
N ALA A 33 0.68 10.58 7.32
CA ALA A 33 0.24 9.54 8.24
C ALA A 33 0.31 8.14 7.63
N SER A 34 0.20 8.04 6.31
CA SER A 34 0.16 6.76 5.60
C SER A 34 1.51 6.30 5.07
N TYR A 35 2.41 7.24 4.79
CA TYR A 35 3.70 6.88 4.19
C TYR A 35 4.61 6.20 5.21
N MET A 36 5.29 5.13 4.77
CA MET A 36 6.16 4.30 5.61
C MET A 36 7.58 4.33 5.06
N PRO A 37 8.36 5.40 5.36
CA PRO A 37 9.71 5.52 4.81
C PRO A 37 10.71 4.52 5.39
N PHE A 38 10.38 3.93 6.54
CA PHE A 38 11.25 2.95 7.21
C PHE A 38 11.22 1.58 6.52
N VAL A 39 10.27 1.34 5.64
CA VAL A 39 10.20 0.09 4.87
C VAL A 39 11.12 0.21 3.66
N ARG A 40 11.87 -0.85 3.38
CA ARG A 40 12.73 -0.87 2.20
C ARG A 40 11.92 -0.55 0.95
N ASN A 41 12.42 0.32 0.10
CA ASN A 41 11.77 0.85 -1.10
C ASN A 41 10.57 1.76 -0.81
N GLY A 42 10.24 1.97 0.47
CA GLY A 42 9.06 2.72 0.85
C GLY A 42 7.80 1.88 0.81
N ALA A 43 6.78 2.31 1.55
CA ALA A 43 5.50 1.63 1.57
C ALA A 43 4.40 2.64 1.89
N LEU A 44 3.17 2.25 1.62
CA LEU A 44 2.01 3.09 1.92
C LEU A 44 1.01 2.28 2.73
N PHE A 45 0.57 2.84 3.85
CA PHE A 45 -0.46 2.21 4.65
C PHE A 45 -1.82 2.43 4.00
N VAL A 46 -2.59 1.36 3.87
CA VAL A 46 -3.91 1.37 3.26
C VAL A 46 -4.92 0.83 4.25
N PRO A 47 -5.86 1.67 4.72
CA PRO A 47 -6.93 1.18 5.59
C PRO A 47 -7.79 0.15 4.84
N THR A 48 -8.00 -0.99 5.46
CA THR A 48 -8.82 -2.03 4.85
C THR A 48 -9.26 -3.02 5.92
N THR A 49 -10.44 -3.60 5.71
CA THR A 49 -10.93 -4.69 6.54
C THR A 49 -10.76 -6.04 5.86
N ARG A 50 -10.21 -6.06 4.65
CA ARG A 50 -9.99 -7.30 3.93
C ARG A 50 -8.90 -8.13 4.60
N PRO A 51 -9.08 -9.45 4.70
CA PRO A 51 -8.01 -10.31 5.16
C PRO A 51 -6.82 -10.22 4.21
N ALA A 52 -5.62 -10.18 4.77
CA ALA A 52 -4.40 -10.14 3.99
C ALA A 52 -3.29 -10.83 4.75
N GLN A 53 -2.31 -11.33 4.00
CA GLN A 53 -1.12 -11.97 4.57
C GLN A 53 0.12 -11.27 4.07
N LEU A 54 1.16 -11.30 4.87
CA LEU A 54 2.45 -10.74 4.45
C LEU A 54 2.90 -11.43 3.16
N GLY A 55 3.35 -10.62 2.21
CA GLY A 55 3.79 -11.11 0.91
C GLY A 55 2.72 -11.12 -0.16
N ASP A 56 1.45 -10.92 0.20
CA ASP A 56 0.37 -10.87 -0.80
C ASP A 56 0.63 -9.74 -1.80
N ALA A 57 0.35 -10.03 -3.08
CA ALA A 57 0.48 -9.01 -4.12
C ALA A 57 -0.75 -8.10 -4.10
N ILE A 58 -0.49 -6.79 -4.16
CA ILE A 58 -1.56 -5.79 -4.20
C ILE A 58 -1.20 -4.74 -5.24
N TYR A 59 -2.14 -4.46 -6.15
CA TYR A 59 -1.99 -3.35 -7.09
C TYR A 59 -2.72 -2.14 -6.55
N LEU A 60 -1.99 -1.04 -6.34
CA LEU A 60 -2.57 0.23 -5.94
C LEU A 60 -2.70 1.14 -7.14
N MET A 61 -3.83 1.81 -7.25
CA MET A 61 -3.98 2.94 -8.15
C MET A 61 -4.08 4.18 -7.27
N LEU A 62 -2.96 4.89 -7.14
CA LEU A 62 -2.83 5.98 -6.19
C LEU A 62 -3.06 7.32 -6.85
N SER A 63 -3.97 8.10 -6.26
CA SER A 63 -4.20 9.50 -6.64
C SER A 63 -3.76 10.39 -5.49
N LEU A 64 -2.88 11.35 -5.76
CA LEU A 64 -2.34 12.24 -4.74
C LEU A 64 -2.86 13.66 -4.92
N LEU A 65 -3.48 14.19 -3.86
CA LEU A 65 -3.92 15.58 -3.78
C LEU A 65 -4.75 15.94 -5.01
N GLU A 66 -4.42 17.03 -5.68
CA GLU A 66 -5.15 17.49 -6.86
C GLU A 66 -4.48 17.08 -8.16
N ASP A 67 -3.45 16.24 -8.08
CA ASP A 67 -2.74 15.78 -9.27
C ASP A 67 -3.65 14.83 -10.07
N PRO A 68 -3.92 15.15 -11.33
CA PRO A 68 -4.75 14.28 -12.15
C PRO A 68 -4.06 12.97 -12.54
N ALA A 69 -2.75 12.91 -12.45
CA ALA A 69 -2.03 11.71 -12.80
C ALA A 69 -2.14 10.68 -11.68
N LYS A 70 -2.53 9.47 -12.03
CA LYS A 70 -2.60 8.36 -11.10
C LYS A 70 -1.35 7.50 -11.24
N MET A 71 -0.93 6.93 -10.12
CA MET A 71 0.23 6.03 -10.12
C MET A 71 -0.21 4.60 -9.88
N ALA A 72 0.19 3.70 -10.76
CA ALA A 72 -0.04 2.28 -10.60
C ALA A 72 1.16 1.68 -9.88
N ILE A 73 0.91 1.05 -8.74
CA ILE A 73 1.97 0.48 -7.91
C ILE A 73 1.70 -1.00 -7.72
N ALA A 74 2.58 -1.84 -8.26
CA ALA A 74 2.51 -3.28 -8.07
C ALA A 74 3.30 -3.64 -6.82
N GLY A 75 2.63 -3.67 -5.68
CA GLY A 75 3.28 -3.85 -4.41
C GLY A 75 2.99 -5.17 -3.72
N ARG A 76 3.53 -5.31 -2.52
CA ARG A 76 3.31 -6.48 -1.68
C ARG A 76 3.03 -6.06 -0.25
N VAL A 77 2.22 -6.83 0.44
CA VAL A 77 1.91 -6.56 1.85
C VAL A 77 3.16 -6.81 2.68
N ALA A 78 3.63 -5.77 3.36
CA ALA A 78 4.80 -5.82 4.23
C ALA A 78 4.48 -5.46 5.68
N TRP A 79 3.24 -5.06 5.95
CA TRP A 79 2.80 -4.64 7.29
C TRP A 79 1.33 -4.94 7.43
N ILE A 80 0.90 -5.41 8.61
CA ILE A 80 -0.50 -5.65 8.90
C ILE A 80 -0.82 -5.08 10.27
N THR A 81 -1.84 -4.20 10.34
CA THR A 81 -2.41 -3.76 11.60
C THR A 81 -3.75 -4.48 11.77
N PRO A 82 -3.84 -5.43 12.71
CA PRO A 82 -5.07 -6.21 12.86
C PRO A 82 -6.20 -5.40 13.46
N PRO A 83 -7.44 -5.89 13.34
CA PRO A 83 -8.59 -5.22 13.97
C PRO A 83 -8.43 -5.20 15.49
N GLY A 84 -8.93 -4.15 16.12
CA GLY A 84 -8.92 -4.05 17.58
C GLY A 84 -7.60 -3.61 18.17
N THR A 85 -6.62 -3.22 17.36
CA THR A 85 -5.36 -2.68 17.88
C THR A 85 -5.62 -1.29 18.45
N PRO A 86 -5.40 -1.07 19.75
CA PRO A 86 -5.73 0.22 20.37
C PRO A 86 -4.96 1.37 19.73
N GLY A 87 -5.67 2.45 19.41
CA GLY A 87 -5.09 3.66 18.85
C GLY A 87 -4.59 3.53 17.44
N ARG A 88 -4.87 2.42 16.75
CA ARG A 88 -4.39 2.19 15.40
C ARG A 88 -5.53 1.84 14.45
N GLN A 89 -5.43 2.34 13.23
CA GLN A 89 -6.35 2.00 12.16
C GLN A 89 -6.01 0.62 11.62
N GLN A 90 -7.02 -0.24 11.47
CA GLN A 90 -6.84 -1.53 10.80
C GLN A 90 -6.47 -1.31 9.33
N GLY A 91 -5.51 -2.06 8.85
CA GLY A 91 -5.10 -1.98 7.45
C GLY A 91 -3.80 -2.69 7.18
N VAL A 92 -3.27 -2.44 6.00
CA VAL A 92 -2.02 -3.06 5.55
C VAL A 92 -1.05 -2.02 5.03
N GLY A 93 0.24 -2.30 5.15
CA GLY A 93 1.28 -1.51 4.49
C GLY A 93 1.70 -2.21 3.21
N VAL A 94 1.63 -1.50 2.11
CA VAL A 94 1.98 -2.05 0.79
C VAL A 94 3.34 -1.52 0.40
N GLN A 95 4.31 -2.42 0.36
CA GLN A 95 5.69 -2.09 -0.02
C GLN A 95 5.77 -1.86 -1.52
N PHE A 96 6.48 -0.81 -1.91
CA PHE A 96 6.68 -0.49 -3.32
C PHE A 96 7.66 -1.46 -3.94
N PRO A 97 7.51 -1.77 -5.25
CA PRO A 97 8.42 -2.68 -5.91
C PRO A 97 9.81 -2.06 -6.07
N ASP A 98 10.82 -2.92 -6.18
CA ASP A 98 12.20 -2.52 -6.37
C ASP A 98 12.49 -2.36 -7.85
N ASP A 99 11.84 -1.37 -8.47
CA ASP A 99 11.99 -1.07 -9.88
C ASP A 99 11.75 0.43 -10.11
N ALA A 100 11.77 0.85 -11.37
CA ALA A 100 11.60 2.26 -11.72
C ALA A 100 10.23 2.79 -11.30
N GLY A 101 9.19 1.96 -11.40
CA GLY A 101 7.84 2.36 -10.99
C GLY A 101 7.74 2.62 -9.49
N GLY A 102 8.34 1.74 -8.68
CA GLY A 102 8.36 1.92 -7.25
C GLY A 102 9.19 3.13 -6.83
N ALA A 103 10.34 3.32 -7.46
CA ALA A 103 11.18 4.48 -7.20
C ALA A 103 10.47 5.79 -7.54
N ALA A 104 9.75 5.81 -8.66
CA ALA A 104 9.00 6.99 -9.07
C ALA A 104 7.88 7.32 -8.07
N ALA A 105 7.17 6.31 -7.60
CA ALA A 105 6.10 6.51 -6.62
C ALA A 105 6.66 7.06 -5.32
N ARG A 106 7.75 6.48 -4.83
CA ARG A 106 8.40 6.95 -3.61
C ARG A 106 8.86 8.39 -3.75
N GLN A 107 9.54 8.71 -4.84
CA GLN A 107 10.03 10.06 -5.09
C GLN A 107 8.89 11.06 -5.13
N ARG A 108 7.80 10.71 -5.78
CA ARG A 108 6.64 11.59 -5.88
C ARG A 108 6.05 11.89 -4.51
N ILE A 109 5.91 10.86 -3.68
CA ILE A 109 5.38 11.01 -2.35
C ILE A 109 6.31 11.89 -1.51
N GLU A 110 7.61 11.65 -1.55
CA GLU A 110 8.57 12.41 -0.75
C GLU A 110 8.65 13.85 -1.19
N GLN A 111 8.55 14.12 -2.49
CA GLN A 111 8.49 15.49 -3.00
C GLN A 111 7.23 16.19 -2.52
N THR A 112 6.10 15.49 -2.53
CA THR A 112 4.84 16.05 -2.07
C THR A 112 4.87 16.38 -0.59
N LEU A 113 5.48 15.51 0.21
CA LEU A 113 5.58 15.73 1.65
C LEU A 113 6.57 16.85 2.01
N GLY A 114 7.68 16.93 1.26
CA GLY A 114 8.67 17.96 1.53
C GLY A 114 9.11 17.99 2.98
N ALA A 115 9.05 19.13 3.63
CA ALA A 115 9.49 19.27 5.02
C ALA A 115 8.66 18.45 6.00
N ALA A 116 7.43 18.11 5.67
CA ALA A 116 6.58 17.28 6.53
C ALA A 116 7.15 15.87 6.72
N LEU A 117 8.02 15.42 5.82
CA LEU A 117 8.64 14.11 5.91
C LEU A 117 9.44 13.94 7.21
N LYS A 118 9.96 15.04 7.75
CA LYS A 118 10.75 15.03 8.98
C LYS A 118 9.92 15.33 10.22
N SER A 119 8.61 15.43 10.07
CA SER A 119 7.72 15.73 11.19
C SER A 119 7.70 14.57 12.18
N THR A 120 7.60 14.89 13.47
CA THR A 120 7.44 13.89 14.53
C THR A 120 5.98 13.54 14.78
N ARG A 121 5.07 14.08 13.96
CA ARG A 121 3.65 13.77 14.09
C ARG A 121 3.42 12.26 13.99
N GLN A 122 2.49 11.77 14.80
CA GLN A 122 2.17 10.35 14.80
C GLN A 122 1.61 9.90 13.44
N THR A 123 2.02 8.71 13.00
CA THR A 123 1.52 8.12 11.78
C THR A 123 0.66 6.90 12.11
N HIS A 124 0.11 6.25 11.07
CA HIS A 124 -0.71 5.05 11.25
C HIS A 124 0.12 3.87 11.74
N THR A 125 1.42 3.85 11.51
CA THR A 125 2.25 2.69 11.78
C THR A 125 3.31 2.92 12.86
N ILE A 126 4.09 3.95 12.75
CA ILE A 126 5.15 4.22 13.74
C ILE A 126 5.13 5.65 14.20
#